data_3394971c3f74d360ae718890136c0c8a
#
_entry.id   3394971c3f74d360ae718890136c0c8a
#
_cell.length_a   1.000
_cell.length_b   1.000
_cell.length_c   1.000
_cell.angle_alpha   90.00
_cell.angle_beta   90.00
_cell.angle_gamma   90.00
#
_symmetry.space_group_name_H-M   'P 1'
#
loop_
_entity.id
_entity.type
_entity.pdbx_description
1 polymer ?
#
loop_
_entity_poly.entity_id
_entity_poly.type
_entity_poly.pdbx_seq_one_letter_code
_entity_poly.pdbx_strand_id
1 'polypeptide(L)'
;VLQGEVVRDGWKDEHVKKAMDLCLACKACKSECPTNVDVATYKAEFLAHYYEGKRRPLHAYAFGMIDRWAELGSQFPGLANFFSSAPGFRHILQSVLHLAPQRKMPQLALSTFQSWARKNRVPAFGAATGASPASGKSDVILWADTFNNYFHPETSRAALEVLQSAGFSVVVPQIHLCCGRPLYDFGFLDRAKQYLERILCAMTTQIKAGVPLVVLEPSCASVFRDELRNLFPLDARATKLRSQTFLLSEFLERHAPGYMPPKLPGKVLLHGHCHHKSLMGLGDEESLLKKTGADLQSIDSGCCGMAGPFGFEKEKYGVSQAVGERVLLPAVRNTPENALIVSDGFSCREQILQSTGRRAIHLAEALQLGMKNQ
;
A
#
# COMPACT_ATOMS: atom_id res chain seq x y z
N VAL A 1 -28.85 1.21 12.65
CA VAL A 1 -28.40 -0.20 12.73
C VAL A 1 -28.39 -0.67 14.18
N LEU A 2 -27.62 -0.03 15.06
CA LEU A 2 -27.44 -0.50 16.44
C LEU A 2 -28.70 -0.40 17.32
N GLN A 3 -29.53 0.59 17.10
CA GLN A 3 -30.76 0.82 17.89
C GLN A 3 -32.01 0.14 17.27
N GLY A 4 -31.91 -0.36 16.02
CA GLY A 4 -33.03 -1.05 15.35
C GLY A 4 -34.22 -0.18 14.95
N GLU A 5 -34.14 1.15 15.13
CA GLU A 5 -35.26 2.06 14.83
C GLU A 5 -35.48 2.26 13.33
N VAL A 6 -34.40 2.46 12.58
CA VAL A 6 -34.42 2.70 11.12
C VAL A 6 -34.16 1.42 10.35
N VAL A 7 -33.24 0.59 10.84
CA VAL A 7 -32.79 -0.65 10.20
C VAL A 7 -33.06 -1.81 11.15
N ARG A 8 -34.05 -2.65 10.79
CA ARG A 8 -34.52 -3.74 11.64
C ARG A 8 -33.62 -4.96 11.64
N ASP A 9 -32.96 -5.26 10.52
CA ASP A 9 -32.11 -6.45 10.34
C ASP A 9 -30.70 -6.29 10.91
N GLY A 10 -30.40 -5.14 11.52
CA GLY A 10 -29.13 -4.85 12.18
C GLY A 10 -27.94 -5.11 11.28
N TRP A 11 -27.00 -5.97 11.72
CA TRP A 11 -25.79 -6.33 10.98
C TRP A 11 -26.04 -7.10 9.69
N LYS A 12 -27.26 -7.62 9.44
CA LYS A 12 -27.60 -8.43 8.25
C LYS A 12 -28.34 -7.63 7.17
N ASP A 13 -28.48 -6.31 7.35
CA ASP A 13 -29.23 -5.44 6.45
C ASP A 13 -28.51 -5.22 5.12
N GLU A 14 -29.20 -5.52 4.01
CA GLU A 14 -28.68 -5.40 2.65
C GLU A 14 -28.52 -3.95 2.18
N HIS A 15 -29.36 -3.03 2.66
CA HIS A 15 -29.27 -1.61 2.26
C HIS A 15 -28.05 -0.95 2.90
N VAL A 16 -27.79 -1.27 4.17
CA VAL A 16 -26.57 -0.81 4.84
C VAL A 16 -25.34 -1.41 4.15
N LYS A 17 -25.38 -2.69 3.81
CA LYS A 17 -24.27 -3.33 3.06
C LYS A 17 -24.01 -2.60 1.73
N LYS A 18 -25.03 -2.33 0.93
CA LYS A 18 -24.90 -1.61 -0.35
C LYS A 18 -24.30 -0.21 -0.15
N ALA A 19 -24.70 0.51 0.89
CA ALA A 19 -24.13 1.81 1.22
C ALA A 19 -22.66 1.71 1.61
N MET A 20 -22.30 0.75 2.46
CA MET A 20 -20.91 0.50 2.88
C MET A 20 -20.03 0.01 1.73
N ASP A 21 -20.56 -0.72 0.77
CA ASP A 21 -19.83 -1.19 -0.41
C ASP A 21 -19.34 -0.03 -1.31
N LEU A 22 -19.96 1.14 -1.25
CA LEU A 22 -19.49 2.34 -1.96
C LEU A 22 -18.35 3.07 -1.24
N CYS A 23 -18.08 2.74 0.00
CA CYS A 23 -16.97 3.32 0.74
C CYS A 23 -15.63 2.84 0.17
N LEU A 24 -14.80 3.79 -0.27
CA LEU A 24 -13.46 3.55 -0.81
C LEU A 24 -12.40 3.19 0.26
N ALA A 25 -12.78 3.18 1.54
CA ALA A 25 -11.88 3.00 2.68
C ALA A 25 -10.65 3.95 2.68
N CYS A 26 -10.81 5.15 2.10
CA CYS A 26 -9.74 6.13 1.91
C CYS A 26 -9.34 6.91 3.19
N LYS A 27 -10.10 6.75 4.27
CA LYS A 27 -9.86 7.43 5.58
C LYS A 27 -10.01 8.96 5.57
N ALA A 28 -10.41 9.59 4.47
CA ALA A 28 -10.60 11.05 4.40
C ALA A 28 -11.66 11.52 5.43
N CYS A 29 -12.74 10.75 5.61
CA CYS A 29 -13.74 11.06 6.64
C CYS A 29 -13.13 11.19 8.04
N LYS A 30 -12.10 10.42 8.38
CA LYS A 30 -11.46 10.47 9.70
C LYS A 30 -10.67 11.75 9.90
N SER A 31 -9.97 12.26 8.88
CA SER A 31 -9.18 13.48 8.96
C SER A 31 -10.02 14.75 8.83
N GLU A 32 -11.12 14.70 8.08
CA GLU A 32 -11.96 15.86 7.80
C GLU A 32 -13.11 16.04 8.81
N CYS A 33 -13.50 14.96 9.47
CA CYS A 33 -14.59 15.01 10.47
C CYS A 33 -14.08 15.56 11.81
N PRO A 34 -14.70 16.62 12.37
CA PRO A 34 -14.28 17.18 13.66
C PRO A 34 -14.42 16.19 14.83
N THR A 35 -15.25 15.17 14.70
CA THR A 35 -15.42 14.08 15.69
C THR A 35 -14.67 12.80 15.31
N ASN A 36 -13.79 12.84 14.31
CA ASN A 36 -12.95 11.74 13.86
C ASN A 36 -13.72 10.45 13.49
N VAL A 37 -14.89 10.59 12.87
CA VAL A 37 -15.67 9.43 12.40
C VAL A 37 -14.90 8.67 11.32
N ASP A 38 -14.62 7.39 11.57
CA ASP A 38 -13.89 6.50 10.66
C ASP A 38 -14.83 5.51 9.99
N VAL A 39 -15.43 5.92 8.86
CA VAL A 39 -16.35 5.08 8.09
C VAL A 39 -15.65 3.83 7.54
N ALA A 40 -14.34 3.88 7.26
CA ALA A 40 -13.61 2.72 6.79
C ALA A 40 -13.54 1.61 7.86
N THR A 41 -13.36 1.98 9.13
CA THR A 41 -13.43 1.05 10.26
C THR A 41 -14.86 0.51 10.44
N TYR A 42 -15.88 1.37 10.33
CA TYR A 42 -17.27 0.92 10.40
C TYR A 42 -17.63 -0.06 9.27
N LYS A 43 -17.13 0.17 8.05
CA LYS A 43 -17.28 -0.78 6.95
C LYS A 43 -16.67 -2.14 7.27
N ALA A 44 -15.43 -2.17 7.76
CA ALA A 44 -14.74 -3.40 8.08
C ALA A 44 -15.48 -4.21 9.15
N GLU A 45 -15.93 -3.54 10.21
CA GLU A 45 -16.70 -4.12 11.31
C GLU A 45 -18.07 -4.62 10.82
N PHE A 46 -18.81 -3.78 10.07
CA PHE A 46 -20.09 -4.18 9.49
C PHE A 46 -19.96 -5.41 8.62
N LEU A 47 -18.97 -5.46 7.71
CA LEU A 47 -18.76 -6.62 6.83
C LEU A 47 -18.35 -7.87 7.61
N ALA A 48 -17.59 -7.73 8.70
CA ALA A 48 -17.27 -8.86 9.57
C ALA A 48 -18.54 -9.52 10.12
N HIS A 49 -19.42 -8.72 10.73
CA HIS A 49 -20.70 -9.19 11.27
C HIS A 49 -21.70 -9.62 10.19
N TYR A 50 -21.77 -8.87 9.07
CA TYR A 50 -22.67 -9.22 7.97
C TYR A 50 -22.40 -10.63 7.42
N TYR A 51 -21.12 -10.99 7.27
CA TYR A 51 -20.71 -12.30 6.76
C TYR A 51 -20.50 -13.38 7.84
N GLU A 52 -20.78 -13.09 9.08
CA GLU A 52 -20.78 -14.11 10.14
C GLU A 52 -21.78 -15.22 9.84
N GLY A 53 -21.31 -16.47 9.74
CA GLY A 53 -22.10 -17.63 9.32
C GLY A 53 -22.41 -17.70 7.81
N LYS A 54 -21.97 -16.73 6.99
CA LYS A 54 -22.17 -16.70 5.53
C LYS A 54 -20.83 -16.74 4.79
N ARG A 55 -20.84 -17.30 3.56
CA ARG A 55 -19.68 -17.18 2.65
C ARG A 55 -19.61 -15.80 2.05
N ARG A 56 -18.41 -15.24 1.95
CA ARG A 56 -18.16 -14.01 1.20
C ARG A 56 -18.10 -14.29 -0.30
N PRO A 57 -18.29 -13.28 -1.17
CA PRO A 57 -18.12 -13.44 -2.61
C PRO A 57 -16.68 -13.83 -2.96
N LEU A 58 -16.49 -14.55 -4.08
CA LEU A 58 -15.18 -15.11 -4.46
C LEU A 58 -14.09 -14.05 -4.62
N HIS A 59 -14.44 -12.86 -5.13
CA HIS A 59 -13.47 -11.76 -5.23
C HIS A 59 -12.93 -11.32 -3.87
N ALA A 60 -13.72 -11.42 -2.78
CA ALA A 60 -13.24 -11.09 -1.45
C ALA A 60 -12.13 -12.05 -0.97
N TYR A 61 -12.20 -13.34 -1.36
CA TYR A 61 -11.12 -14.29 -1.09
C TYR A 61 -9.93 -14.08 -2.01
N ALA A 62 -10.18 -13.78 -3.29
CA ALA A 62 -9.11 -13.54 -4.28
C ALA A 62 -8.28 -12.31 -3.90
N PHE A 63 -8.91 -11.17 -3.65
CA PHE A 63 -8.19 -9.94 -3.30
C PHE A 63 -7.81 -9.86 -1.83
N GLY A 64 -8.65 -10.36 -0.92
CA GLY A 64 -8.35 -10.38 0.51
C GLY A 64 -7.09 -11.16 0.85
N MET A 65 -6.80 -12.23 0.11
CA MET A 65 -5.62 -13.09 0.28
C MET A 65 -4.59 -12.90 -0.84
N ILE A 66 -4.50 -11.72 -1.42
CA ILE A 66 -3.59 -11.42 -2.54
C ILE A 66 -2.12 -11.73 -2.21
N ASP A 67 -1.73 -11.59 -0.95
CA ASP A 67 -0.40 -11.93 -0.48
C ASP A 67 -0.07 -13.42 -0.68
N ARG A 68 -1.04 -14.31 -0.42
CA ARG A 68 -0.89 -15.76 -0.59
C ARG A 68 -0.85 -16.16 -2.05
N TRP A 69 -1.75 -15.56 -2.85
CA TRP A 69 -1.77 -15.81 -4.28
C TRP A 69 -0.51 -15.28 -4.97
N ALA A 70 0.00 -14.13 -4.54
CA ALA A 70 1.26 -13.58 -5.05
C ALA A 70 2.46 -14.44 -4.64
N GLU A 71 2.53 -14.93 -3.39
CA GLU A 71 3.55 -15.86 -2.91
C GLU A 71 3.57 -17.15 -3.75
N LEU A 72 2.39 -17.78 -3.94
CA LEU A 72 2.27 -18.99 -4.74
C LEU A 72 2.61 -18.76 -6.21
N GLY A 73 2.05 -17.72 -6.82
CA GLY A 73 2.25 -17.40 -8.23
C GLY A 73 3.69 -16.99 -8.52
N SER A 74 4.42 -16.41 -7.56
CA SER A 74 5.82 -16.03 -7.70
C SER A 74 6.80 -17.20 -7.83
N GLN A 75 6.36 -18.42 -7.54
CA GLN A 75 7.15 -19.62 -7.79
C GLN A 75 7.25 -19.93 -9.30
N PHE A 76 6.20 -19.59 -10.06
CA PHE A 76 6.12 -19.77 -11.53
C PHE A 76 5.51 -18.52 -12.17
N PRO A 77 6.19 -17.35 -12.10
CA PRO A 77 5.59 -16.07 -12.48
C PRO A 77 5.19 -15.99 -13.94
N GLY A 78 5.97 -16.61 -14.85
CA GLY A 78 5.61 -16.66 -16.26
C GLY A 78 4.29 -17.38 -16.51
N LEU A 79 4.05 -18.50 -15.83
CA LEU A 79 2.82 -19.26 -15.94
C LEU A 79 1.63 -18.51 -15.32
N ALA A 80 1.81 -17.94 -14.13
CA ALA A 80 0.78 -17.16 -13.46
C ALA A 80 0.37 -15.93 -14.31
N ASN A 81 1.35 -15.23 -14.87
CA ASN A 81 1.11 -14.10 -15.77
C ASN A 81 0.40 -14.51 -17.07
N PHE A 82 0.77 -15.66 -17.65
CA PHE A 82 0.07 -16.20 -18.81
C PHE A 82 -1.41 -16.43 -18.51
N PHE A 83 -1.74 -17.14 -17.44
CA PHE A 83 -3.15 -17.42 -17.09
C PHE A 83 -3.93 -16.14 -16.70
N SER A 84 -3.29 -15.13 -16.13
CA SER A 84 -3.96 -13.88 -15.78
C SER A 84 -4.17 -12.94 -16.99
N SER A 85 -3.42 -13.11 -18.08
CA SER A 85 -3.43 -12.20 -19.23
C SER A 85 -3.94 -12.80 -20.54
N ALA A 86 -3.82 -14.12 -20.75
CA ALA A 86 -4.29 -14.77 -21.96
C ALA A 86 -5.82 -14.59 -22.14
N PRO A 87 -6.30 -14.17 -23.32
CA PRO A 87 -7.67 -13.65 -23.51
C PRO A 87 -8.77 -14.59 -22.98
N GLY A 88 -8.69 -15.89 -23.25
CA GLY A 88 -9.69 -16.87 -22.79
C GLY A 88 -9.71 -17.00 -21.27
N PHE A 89 -8.56 -17.22 -20.65
CA PHE A 89 -8.44 -17.36 -19.19
C PHE A 89 -8.79 -16.08 -18.46
N ARG A 90 -8.35 -14.93 -18.96
CA ARG A 90 -8.69 -13.63 -18.43
C ARG A 90 -10.21 -13.43 -18.40
N HIS A 91 -10.91 -13.79 -19.47
CA HIS A 91 -12.37 -13.65 -19.54
C HIS A 91 -13.09 -14.54 -18.51
N ILE A 92 -12.63 -15.80 -18.37
CA ILE A 92 -13.14 -16.71 -17.34
C ILE A 92 -12.90 -16.13 -15.95
N LEU A 93 -11.69 -15.67 -15.65
CA LEU A 93 -11.34 -15.09 -14.36
C LEU A 93 -12.19 -13.86 -14.04
N GLN A 94 -12.37 -12.97 -15.02
CA GLN A 94 -13.21 -11.78 -14.88
C GLN A 94 -14.67 -12.14 -14.63
N SER A 95 -15.19 -13.13 -15.31
CA SER A 95 -16.58 -13.59 -15.12
C SER A 95 -16.80 -14.22 -13.74
N VAL A 96 -15.91 -15.14 -13.32
CA VAL A 96 -16.01 -15.85 -12.04
C VAL A 96 -15.84 -14.91 -10.84
N LEU A 97 -14.95 -13.94 -10.94
CA LEU A 97 -14.68 -12.97 -9.88
C LEU A 97 -15.51 -11.68 -10.02
N HIS A 98 -16.41 -11.59 -10.98
CA HIS A 98 -17.23 -10.38 -11.27
C HIS A 98 -16.37 -9.12 -11.46
N LEU A 99 -15.27 -9.22 -12.21
CA LEU A 99 -14.37 -8.11 -12.46
C LEU A 99 -14.76 -7.32 -13.71
N ALA A 100 -14.39 -6.05 -13.72
CA ALA A 100 -14.58 -5.16 -14.86
C ALA A 100 -13.72 -5.62 -16.06
N PRO A 101 -14.30 -5.86 -17.25
CA PRO A 101 -13.57 -6.31 -18.41
C PRO A 101 -12.50 -5.31 -18.91
N GLN A 102 -12.67 -4.03 -18.57
CA GLN A 102 -11.71 -2.96 -18.86
C GLN A 102 -10.41 -3.07 -18.06
N ARG A 103 -10.45 -3.74 -16.89
CA ARG A 103 -9.29 -3.87 -16.00
C ARG A 103 -8.38 -5.02 -16.41
N LYS A 104 -7.09 -4.77 -16.29
CA LYS A 104 -6.05 -5.80 -16.44
C LYS A 104 -5.48 -6.13 -15.06
N MET A 105 -5.31 -7.41 -14.78
CA MET A 105 -4.63 -7.82 -13.55
C MET A 105 -3.16 -7.43 -13.60
N PRO A 106 -2.61 -6.88 -12.50
CA PRO A 106 -1.19 -6.59 -12.41
C PRO A 106 -0.35 -7.86 -12.60
N GLN A 107 0.81 -7.71 -13.24
CA GLN A 107 1.70 -8.84 -13.53
C GLN A 107 2.67 -9.07 -12.38
N LEU A 108 2.91 -10.33 -12.05
CA LEU A 108 3.95 -10.70 -11.09
C LEU A 108 5.33 -10.48 -11.71
N ALA A 109 6.24 -9.93 -10.93
CA ALA A 109 7.63 -9.79 -11.32
C ALA A 109 8.32 -11.18 -11.43
N LEU A 110 9.26 -11.31 -12.35
CA LEU A 110 10.02 -12.55 -12.56
C LEU A 110 10.88 -12.92 -11.35
N SER A 111 11.23 -11.96 -10.52
CA SER A 111 11.98 -12.16 -9.28
C SER A 111 11.48 -11.22 -8.20
N THR A 112 11.11 -11.75 -7.05
CA THR A 112 10.65 -10.94 -5.91
C THR A 112 11.77 -10.10 -5.34
N PHE A 113 11.43 -8.99 -4.65
CA PHE A 113 12.42 -8.18 -3.94
C PHE A 113 13.17 -8.99 -2.88
N GLN A 114 12.48 -9.78 -2.07
CA GLN A 114 13.11 -10.61 -1.04
C GLN A 114 14.08 -11.65 -1.64
N SER A 115 13.72 -12.27 -2.77
CA SER A 115 14.61 -13.20 -3.48
C SER A 115 15.86 -12.50 -3.99
N TRP A 116 15.68 -11.31 -4.59
CA TRP A 116 16.79 -10.47 -5.03
C TRP A 116 17.67 -10.01 -3.87
N ALA A 117 17.07 -9.54 -2.76
CA ALA A 117 17.79 -9.09 -1.57
C ALA A 117 18.64 -10.22 -0.97
N ARG A 118 18.11 -11.44 -0.89
CA ARG A 118 18.85 -12.63 -0.44
C ARG A 118 20.04 -12.92 -1.36
N LYS A 119 19.83 -12.90 -2.67
CA LYS A 119 20.90 -13.13 -3.66
C LYS A 119 22.00 -12.07 -3.56
N ASN A 120 21.66 -10.84 -3.26
CA ASN A 120 22.59 -9.72 -3.10
C ASN A 120 23.09 -9.55 -1.66
N ARG A 121 22.85 -10.52 -0.77
CA ARG A 121 23.32 -10.55 0.62
C ARG A 121 22.92 -9.32 1.44
N VAL A 122 21.76 -8.75 1.16
CA VAL A 122 21.20 -7.67 1.98
C VAL A 122 20.97 -8.21 3.39
N PRO A 123 21.35 -7.50 4.46
CA PRO A 123 21.09 -7.89 5.83
C PRO A 123 19.60 -8.22 6.07
N ALA A 124 19.33 -9.26 6.86
CA ALA A 124 17.98 -9.80 6.99
C ALA A 124 17.70 -10.33 8.39
N PHE A 125 16.42 -10.43 8.75
CA PHE A 125 15.97 -11.18 9.94
C PHE A 125 14.81 -12.14 9.56
N GLY A 126 14.55 -13.09 10.45
CA GLY A 126 13.47 -14.07 10.25
C GLY A 126 13.82 -15.24 9.33
N ALA A 127 15.03 -15.29 8.77
CA ALA A 127 15.58 -16.50 8.18
C ALA A 127 16.20 -17.37 9.28
N ALA A 128 16.31 -18.69 9.06
CA ALA A 128 16.93 -19.63 9.98
C ALA A 128 18.44 -19.36 10.29
N THR A 129 19.01 -18.39 9.63
CA THR A 129 20.36 -17.88 9.89
C THR A 129 20.28 -16.78 10.93
N GLY A 130 20.71 -17.05 12.15
CA GLY A 130 20.74 -16.13 13.30
C GLY A 130 21.63 -14.89 13.12
N ALA A 131 21.53 -14.18 12.02
CA ALA A 131 22.17 -12.91 11.81
C ALA A 131 21.45 -11.85 12.65
N SER A 132 21.99 -11.55 13.82
CA SER A 132 21.72 -10.32 14.55
C SER A 132 22.16 -9.14 13.70
N PRO A 133 21.45 -8.00 13.67
CA PRO A 133 21.91 -6.81 12.97
C PRO A 133 23.32 -6.46 13.46
N ALA A 134 24.21 -6.20 12.53
CA ALA A 134 25.59 -5.83 12.85
C ALA A 134 25.56 -4.48 13.58
N SER A 135 26.10 -4.47 14.79
CA SER A 135 26.23 -3.30 15.65
C SER A 135 27.03 -2.19 14.97
N GLY A 136 26.52 -0.97 14.95
CA GLY A 136 27.37 0.20 14.79
C GLY A 136 26.91 1.34 13.89
N LYS A 137 25.91 1.18 13.04
CA LYS A 137 25.24 2.26 12.31
C LYS A 137 23.72 2.15 12.52
N SER A 138 23.04 3.26 12.41
CA SER A 138 21.59 3.31 12.56
C SER A 138 20.90 2.34 11.61
N ASP A 139 20.54 1.16 12.09
CA ASP A 139 19.80 0.17 11.31
C ASP A 139 18.40 0.68 11.01
N VAL A 140 17.90 0.38 9.82
CA VAL A 140 16.51 0.65 9.41
C VAL A 140 15.92 -0.59 8.76
N ILE A 141 14.68 -0.90 9.08
CA ILE A 141 13.96 -2.00 8.45
C ILE A 141 13.24 -1.45 7.22
N LEU A 142 13.51 -2.02 6.05
CA LEU A 142 12.71 -1.78 4.85
C LEU A 142 11.62 -2.85 4.76
N TRP A 143 10.35 -2.42 4.89
CA TRP A 143 9.20 -3.31 4.82
C TRP A 143 8.99 -3.82 3.40
N ALA A 144 9.10 -5.12 3.20
CA ALA A 144 8.82 -5.78 1.92
C ALA A 144 7.30 -6.06 1.81
N ASP A 145 6.50 -5.05 1.52
CA ASP A 145 5.07 -5.23 1.32
C ASP A 145 4.75 -6.08 0.08
N THR A 146 3.55 -6.64 0.04
CA THR A 146 3.11 -7.55 -1.02
C THR A 146 3.29 -6.97 -2.42
N PHE A 147 2.95 -5.70 -2.62
CA PHE A 147 2.97 -5.09 -3.96
C PHE A 147 4.38 -4.78 -4.43
N ASN A 148 5.20 -4.18 -3.57
CA ASN A 148 6.59 -3.85 -3.87
C ASN A 148 7.54 -5.04 -3.72
N ASN A 149 7.06 -6.20 -3.23
CA ASN A 149 7.83 -7.45 -3.24
C ASN A 149 7.56 -8.29 -4.49
N TYR A 150 6.27 -8.47 -4.86
CA TYR A 150 5.86 -9.43 -5.87
C TYR A 150 5.53 -8.81 -7.23
N PHE A 151 5.14 -7.52 -7.29
CA PHE A 151 4.70 -6.87 -8.53
C PHE A 151 5.67 -5.79 -9.00
N HIS A 152 6.16 -4.93 -8.10
CA HIS A 152 7.08 -3.82 -8.39
C HIS A 152 8.35 -3.87 -7.53
N PRO A 153 9.17 -4.94 -7.63
CA PRO A 153 10.41 -5.08 -6.83
C PRO A 153 11.43 -3.97 -7.09
N GLU A 154 11.36 -3.30 -8.23
CA GLU A 154 12.17 -2.13 -8.57
C GLU A 154 11.99 -1.00 -7.57
N THR A 155 10.77 -0.76 -7.07
CA THR A 155 10.46 0.26 -6.06
C THR A 155 11.21 -0.03 -4.75
N SER A 156 11.17 -1.28 -4.27
CA SER A 156 11.91 -1.66 -3.04
C SER A 156 13.43 -1.62 -3.22
N ARG A 157 13.94 -1.97 -4.41
CA ARG A 157 15.38 -1.86 -4.72
C ARG A 157 15.81 -0.40 -4.72
N ALA A 158 15.04 0.48 -5.34
CA ALA A 158 15.30 1.91 -5.34
C ALA A 158 15.31 2.49 -3.93
N ALA A 159 14.33 2.11 -3.09
CA ALA A 159 14.29 2.54 -1.70
C ALA A 159 15.49 2.08 -0.89
N LEU A 160 15.96 0.83 -1.11
CA LEU A 160 17.15 0.31 -0.47
C LEU A 160 18.39 1.14 -0.85
N GLU A 161 18.59 1.42 -2.13
CA GLU A 161 19.72 2.25 -2.61
C GLU A 161 19.65 3.67 -2.05
N VAL A 162 18.49 4.29 -2.00
CA VAL A 162 18.28 5.63 -1.43
C VAL A 162 18.60 5.64 0.06
N LEU A 163 18.12 4.67 0.85
CA LEU A 163 18.40 4.57 2.27
C LEU A 163 19.91 4.34 2.54
N GLN A 164 20.56 3.52 1.72
CA GLN A 164 22.01 3.29 1.81
C GLN A 164 22.81 4.56 1.46
N SER A 165 22.37 5.32 0.44
CA SER A 165 23.00 6.60 0.07
C SER A 165 22.86 7.66 1.17
N ALA A 166 21.77 7.58 1.95
CA ALA A 166 21.55 8.41 3.13
C ALA A 166 22.36 7.94 4.38
N GLY A 167 23.18 6.87 4.24
CA GLY A 167 24.09 6.39 5.27
C GLY A 167 23.51 5.33 6.22
N PHE A 168 22.35 4.77 5.93
CA PHE A 168 21.71 3.75 6.76
C PHE A 168 22.13 2.32 6.38
N SER A 169 22.15 1.44 7.39
CA SER A 169 22.23 0.00 7.23
C SER A 169 20.82 -0.56 7.10
N VAL A 170 20.47 -1.09 5.93
CA VAL A 170 19.12 -1.55 5.63
C VAL A 170 18.97 -3.03 5.90
N VAL A 171 17.97 -3.39 6.68
CA VAL A 171 17.62 -4.77 7.02
C VAL A 171 16.24 -5.12 6.42
N VAL A 172 16.13 -6.29 5.79
CA VAL A 172 14.90 -6.73 5.12
C VAL A 172 14.33 -7.99 5.78
N PRO A 173 13.02 -8.04 6.11
CA PRO A 173 12.39 -9.29 6.57
C PRO A 173 12.47 -10.37 5.49
N GLN A 174 13.00 -11.56 5.82
CA GLN A 174 13.09 -12.70 4.89
C GLN A 174 12.00 -13.77 5.13
N ILE A 175 10.98 -13.40 5.86
CA ILE A 175 9.78 -14.21 6.10
C ILE A 175 8.60 -13.56 5.39
N HIS A 176 7.62 -14.39 5.00
CA HIS A 176 6.37 -13.88 4.41
C HIS A 176 5.54 -13.19 5.50
N LEU A 177 5.44 -11.87 5.41
CA LEU A 177 4.63 -11.01 6.26
C LEU A 177 3.78 -10.09 5.38
N CYS A 178 2.52 -9.91 5.75
CA CYS A 178 1.62 -8.97 5.11
C CYS A 178 0.87 -8.18 6.17
N CYS A 179 0.66 -6.87 5.95
CA CYS A 179 -0.06 -6.00 6.88
C CYS A 179 -1.55 -6.35 7.04
N GLY A 180 -2.10 -7.18 6.14
CA GLY A 180 -3.49 -7.62 6.19
C GLY A 180 -4.51 -6.56 5.73
N ARG A 181 -4.08 -5.45 5.13
CA ARG A 181 -4.99 -4.41 4.66
C ARG A 181 -6.14 -4.93 3.80
N PRO A 182 -5.92 -5.78 2.78
CA PRO A 182 -7.02 -6.30 1.97
C PRO A 182 -8.00 -7.18 2.77
N LEU A 183 -7.50 -7.94 3.76
CA LEU A 183 -8.36 -8.72 4.66
C LEU A 183 -9.26 -7.81 5.50
N TYR A 184 -8.70 -6.73 6.04
CA TYR A 184 -9.42 -5.74 6.82
C TYR A 184 -10.55 -5.11 5.99
N ASP A 185 -10.27 -4.68 4.76
CA ASP A 185 -11.22 -4.00 3.88
C ASP A 185 -12.43 -4.89 3.49
N PHE A 186 -12.25 -6.21 3.48
CA PHE A 186 -13.32 -7.19 3.26
C PHE A 186 -13.94 -7.75 4.55
N GLY A 187 -13.60 -7.19 5.72
CA GLY A 187 -14.15 -7.61 7.00
C GLY A 187 -13.68 -8.99 7.47
N PHE A 188 -12.51 -9.49 7.01
CA PHE A 188 -11.87 -10.69 7.57
C PHE A 188 -11.05 -10.31 8.83
N LEU A 189 -11.70 -9.68 9.81
CA LEU A 189 -11.00 -9.05 10.95
C LEU A 189 -10.16 -10.04 11.75
N ASP A 190 -10.65 -11.24 12.04
CA ASP A 190 -9.89 -12.25 12.76
C ASP A 190 -8.60 -12.65 12.04
N ARG A 191 -8.67 -12.80 10.71
CA ARG A 191 -7.48 -13.09 9.88
C ARG A 191 -6.52 -11.91 9.84
N ALA A 192 -7.04 -10.69 9.68
CA ALA A 192 -6.23 -9.48 9.73
C ALA A 192 -5.49 -9.38 11.07
N LYS A 193 -6.19 -9.66 12.19
CA LYS A 193 -5.61 -9.70 13.53
C LYS A 193 -4.50 -10.76 13.65
N GLN A 194 -4.71 -11.97 13.12
CA GLN A 194 -3.69 -13.03 13.09
C GLN A 194 -2.44 -12.61 12.30
N TYR A 195 -2.62 -11.91 11.17
CA TYR A 195 -1.50 -11.39 10.38
C TYR A 195 -0.69 -10.36 11.16
N LEU A 196 -1.37 -9.45 11.84
CA LEU A 196 -0.72 -8.43 12.66
C LEU A 196 -0.03 -9.03 13.89
N GLU A 197 -0.65 -10.00 14.57
CA GLU A 197 0.02 -10.73 15.66
C GLU A 197 1.30 -11.42 15.18
N ARG A 198 1.26 -12.06 14.02
CA ARG A 198 2.45 -12.67 13.41
C ARG A 198 3.56 -11.65 13.16
N ILE A 199 3.22 -10.43 12.73
CA ILE A 199 4.18 -9.34 12.56
C ILE A 199 4.77 -8.92 13.91
N LEU A 200 3.92 -8.68 14.91
CA LEU A 200 4.34 -8.30 16.26
C LEU A 200 5.27 -9.35 16.89
N CYS A 201 4.98 -10.63 16.70
CA CYS A 201 5.83 -11.73 17.16
C CYS A 201 7.16 -11.77 16.42
N ALA A 202 7.14 -11.71 15.09
CA ALA A 202 8.33 -11.80 14.25
C ALA A 202 9.30 -10.63 14.44
N MET A 203 8.75 -9.44 14.76
CA MET A 203 9.51 -8.20 14.91
C MET A 203 9.74 -7.80 16.38
N THR A 204 9.44 -8.66 17.35
CA THR A 204 9.50 -8.31 18.77
C THR A 204 10.86 -7.73 19.18
N THR A 205 11.96 -8.30 18.71
CA THR A 205 13.32 -7.82 19.03
C THR A 205 13.56 -6.42 18.46
N GLN A 206 13.24 -6.20 17.20
CA GLN A 206 13.40 -4.92 16.50
C GLN A 206 12.50 -3.83 17.09
N ILE A 207 11.25 -4.20 17.44
CA ILE A 207 10.31 -3.30 18.11
C ILE A 207 10.85 -2.89 19.47
N LYS A 208 11.37 -3.84 20.27
CA LYS A 208 11.97 -3.53 21.58
C LYS A 208 13.18 -2.63 21.46
N ALA A 209 14.01 -2.86 20.45
CA ALA A 209 15.23 -2.09 20.19
C ALA A 209 14.95 -0.69 19.61
N GLY A 210 13.71 -0.38 19.22
CA GLY A 210 13.36 0.94 18.68
C GLY A 210 13.80 1.12 17.22
N VAL A 211 14.04 0.04 16.46
CA VAL A 211 14.51 0.14 15.06
C VAL A 211 13.41 0.72 14.18
N PRO A 212 13.68 1.80 13.42
CA PRO A 212 12.69 2.38 12.51
C PRO A 212 12.25 1.40 11.41
N LEU A 213 10.97 1.46 11.05
CA LEU A 213 10.37 0.71 9.96
C LEU A 213 9.97 1.65 8.84
N VAL A 214 10.66 1.57 7.71
CA VAL A 214 10.29 2.30 6.48
C VAL A 214 9.35 1.46 5.66
N VAL A 215 8.19 2.02 5.35
CA VAL A 215 7.10 1.40 4.59
C VAL A 215 6.87 2.20 3.32
N LEU A 216 6.87 1.53 2.17
CA LEU A 216 6.73 2.19 0.87
C LEU A 216 5.26 2.34 0.45
N GLU A 217 4.42 1.37 0.78
CA GLU A 217 3.00 1.41 0.45
C GLU A 217 2.20 2.14 1.56
N PRO A 218 1.62 3.33 1.27
CA PRO A 218 0.91 4.11 2.30
C PRO A 218 -0.28 3.38 2.93
N SER A 219 -0.90 2.44 2.22
CA SER A 219 -1.96 1.62 2.77
C SER A 219 -1.45 0.63 3.83
N CYS A 220 -0.22 0.14 3.73
CA CYS A 220 0.44 -0.65 4.77
C CYS A 220 0.85 0.23 5.96
N ALA A 221 1.41 1.41 5.70
CA ALA A 221 1.77 2.37 6.75
C ALA A 221 0.54 2.77 7.58
N SER A 222 -0.61 2.97 6.94
CA SER A 222 -1.87 3.26 7.64
C SER A 222 -2.26 2.14 8.59
N VAL A 223 -2.10 0.87 8.19
CA VAL A 223 -2.41 -0.27 9.08
C VAL A 223 -1.55 -0.23 10.33
N PHE A 224 -0.25 0.00 10.21
CA PHE A 224 0.65 0.04 11.37
C PHE A 224 0.43 1.26 12.27
N ARG A 225 -0.02 2.38 11.69
CA ARG A 225 -0.20 3.64 12.43
C ARG A 225 -1.61 3.83 13.00
N ASP A 226 -2.62 3.11 12.47
CA ASP A 226 -4.02 3.26 12.86
C ASP A 226 -4.67 1.93 13.24
N GLU A 227 -4.95 1.02 12.31
CA GLU A 227 -5.72 -0.20 12.55
C GLU A 227 -5.05 -1.15 13.55
N LEU A 228 -3.72 -1.23 13.55
CA LEU A 228 -2.97 -2.06 14.49
C LEU A 228 -3.31 -1.73 15.93
N ARG A 229 -3.37 -0.42 16.27
CA ARG A 229 -3.71 0.01 17.62
C ARG A 229 -5.16 -0.29 17.97
N ASN A 230 -6.09 -0.17 17.02
CA ASN A 230 -7.50 -0.47 17.22
C ASN A 230 -7.72 -1.96 17.51
N LEU A 231 -6.98 -2.84 16.82
CA LEU A 231 -7.05 -4.29 16.99
C LEU A 231 -6.28 -4.81 18.21
N PHE A 232 -5.25 -4.07 18.66
CA PHE A 232 -4.38 -4.41 19.80
C PHE A 232 -4.22 -3.22 20.78
N PRO A 233 -5.32 -2.72 21.38
CA PRO A 233 -5.27 -1.46 22.15
C PRO A 233 -4.40 -1.53 23.42
N LEU A 234 -4.18 -2.74 23.96
CA LEU A 234 -3.41 -2.96 25.18
C LEU A 234 -2.00 -3.53 24.92
N ASP A 235 -1.61 -3.78 23.67
CA ASP A 235 -0.30 -4.32 23.35
C ASP A 235 0.74 -3.21 23.19
N ALA A 236 1.71 -3.20 24.09
CA ALA A 236 2.82 -2.24 24.05
C ALA A 236 3.66 -2.34 22.75
N ARG A 237 3.73 -3.53 22.12
CA ARG A 237 4.41 -3.72 20.84
C ARG A 237 3.70 -2.95 19.74
N ALA A 238 2.36 -2.97 19.72
CA ALA A 238 1.56 -2.24 18.72
C ALA A 238 1.77 -0.72 18.85
N THR A 239 1.79 -0.20 20.08
CA THR A 239 2.06 1.21 20.36
C THR A 239 3.48 1.62 19.89
N LYS A 240 4.49 0.79 20.18
CA LYS A 240 5.87 1.05 19.76
C LYS A 240 6.01 0.97 18.24
N LEU A 241 5.50 -0.07 17.60
CA LEU A 241 5.59 -0.23 16.14
C LEU A 241 4.95 0.94 15.39
N ARG A 242 3.82 1.45 15.91
CA ARG A 242 3.20 2.66 15.38
C ARG A 242 4.17 3.86 15.34
N SER A 243 4.88 4.12 16.44
CA SER A 243 5.81 5.26 16.54
C SER A 243 7.11 5.06 15.75
N GLN A 244 7.44 3.83 15.39
CA GLN A 244 8.62 3.46 14.61
C GLN A 244 8.34 3.34 13.12
N THR A 245 7.07 3.45 12.68
CA THR A 245 6.68 3.30 11.28
C THR A 245 6.68 4.65 10.58
N PHE A 246 7.41 4.73 9.48
CA PHE A 246 7.59 5.92 8.65
C PHE A 246 7.38 5.59 7.17
N LEU A 247 6.87 6.54 6.40
CA LEU A 247 7.06 6.55 4.96
C LEU A 247 8.51 6.94 4.63
N LEU A 248 8.96 6.66 3.40
CA LEU A 248 10.33 6.96 3.00
C LEU A 248 10.66 8.46 3.15
N SER A 249 9.76 9.33 2.72
CA SER A 249 9.92 10.79 2.84
C SER A 249 10.02 11.25 4.30
N GLU A 250 9.09 10.78 5.14
CA GLU A 250 9.09 11.09 6.57
C GLU A 250 10.39 10.63 7.24
N PHE A 251 10.86 9.42 6.89
CA PHE A 251 12.08 8.88 7.46
C PHE A 251 13.32 9.70 7.08
N LEU A 252 13.46 10.04 5.80
CA LEU A 252 14.59 10.84 5.32
C LEU A 252 14.59 12.25 5.93
N GLU A 253 13.46 12.92 5.98
CA GLU A 253 13.35 14.26 6.56
C GLU A 253 13.66 14.29 8.06
N ARG A 254 13.23 13.27 8.82
CA ARG A 254 13.32 13.27 10.30
C ARG A 254 14.55 12.56 10.84
N HIS A 255 15.09 11.57 10.14
CA HIS A 255 16.20 10.75 10.61
C HIS A 255 17.50 10.92 9.82
N ALA A 256 17.46 11.65 8.70
CA ALA A 256 18.62 11.97 7.87
C ALA A 256 18.79 13.49 7.65
N PRO A 257 18.99 14.31 8.70
CA PRO A 257 18.96 15.76 8.58
C PRO A 257 20.06 16.32 7.64
N GLY A 258 21.10 15.56 7.36
CA GLY A 258 22.16 15.92 6.40
C GLY A 258 21.97 15.33 5.00
N TYR A 259 20.90 14.58 4.76
CA TYR A 259 20.68 13.99 3.45
C TYR A 259 20.28 15.05 2.42
N MET A 260 21.07 15.16 1.38
CA MET A 260 20.76 15.99 0.23
C MET A 260 20.21 15.08 -0.87
N PRO A 261 18.90 15.20 -1.21
CA PRO A 261 18.35 14.37 -2.26
C PRO A 261 19.00 14.69 -3.61
N PRO A 262 19.12 13.71 -4.51
CA PRO A 262 19.70 13.92 -5.82
C PRO A 262 18.85 14.89 -6.63
N LYS A 263 19.49 15.62 -7.58
CA LYS A 263 18.77 16.57 -8.45
C LYS A 263 17.84 15.84 -9.41
N LEU A 264 16.61 16.34 -9.50
CA LEU A 264 15.60 15.90 -10.46
C LEU A 264 15.21 17.11 -11.32
N PRO A 265 15.90 17.37 -12.44
CA PRO A 265 15.51 18.48 -13.31
C PRO A 265 14.19 18.19 -14.02
N GLY A 266 13.35 19.23 -14.15
CA GLY A 266 12.10 19.15 -14.89
C GLY A 266 10.86 19.14 -14.02
N LYS A 267 9.71 18.95 -14.65
CA LYS A 267 8.41 18.99 -14.00
C LYS A 267 8.07 17.67 -13.33
N VAL A 268 7.58 17.77 -12.10
CA VAL A 268 7.07 16.62 -11.31
C VAL A 268 5.62 16.89 -10.92
N LEU A 269 4.71 16.00 -11.33
CA LEU A 269 3.34 15.95 -10.86
C LEU A 269 3.25 14.98 -9.70
N LEU A 270 2.92 15.47 -8.50
CA LEU A 270 2.72 14.64 -7.30
C LEU A 270 1.24 14.38 -7.05
N HIS A 271 0.88 13.10 -6.96
CA HIS A 271 -0.40 12.63 -6.45
C HIS A 271 -0.21 11.89 -5.14
N GLY A 272 -0.58 12.51 -4.02
CA GLY A 272 -0.56 11.86 -2.72
C GLY A 272 -1.62 10.77 -2.58
N HIS A 273 -1.21 9.59 -2.11
CA HIS A 273 -2.15 8.52 -1.79
C HIS A 273 -3.13 8.96 -0.69
N CYS A 274 -4.40 8.52 -0.76
CA CYS A 274 -5.43 8.96 0.19
C CYS A 274 -5.06 8.69 1.67
N HIS A 275 -4.52 7.51 2.01
CA HIS A 275 -4.06 7.22 3.37
C HIS A 275 -2.85 8.08 3.78
N HIS A 276 -1.96 8.39 2.84
CA HIS A 276 -0.85 9.31 3.07
C HIS A 276 -1.38 10.68 3.51
N LYS A 277 -2.29 11.24 2.70
CA LYS A 277 -2.90 12.55 2.99
C LYS A 277 -3.69 12.55 4.31
N SER A 278 -4.53 11.52 4.53
CA SER A 278 -5.45 11.51 5.66
C SER A 278 -4.81 11.23 7.01
N LEU A 279 -3.72 10.46 7.06
CA LEU A 279 -3.14 9.99 8.33
C LEU A 279 -1.72 10.46 8.60
N MET A 280 -0.99 10.89 7.57
CA MET A 280 0.44 11.17 7.65
C MET A 280 0.78 12.59 7.22
N GLY A 281 0.04 13.13 6.23
CA GLY A 281 0.33 14.42 5.60
C GLY A 281 1.39 14.31 4.51
N LEU A 282 1.33 15.18 3.48
CA LEU A 282 2.26 15.19 2.34
C LEU A 282 3.48 16.09 2.54
N GLY A 283 3.54 16.85 3.62
CA GLY A 283 4.54 17.90 3.82
C GLY A 283 5.98 17.40 3.68
N ASP A 284 6.30 16.23 4.24
CA ASP A 284 7.66 15.66 4.18
C ASP A 284 8.01 15.22 2.74
N GLU A 285 7.04 14.68 1.97
CA GLU A 285 7.26 14.27 0.58
C GLU A 285 7.42 15.48 -0.34
N GLU A 286 6.58 16.51 -0.17
CA GLU A 286 6.69 17.76 -0.91
C GLU A 286 8.01 18.51 -0.61
N SER A 287 8.41 18.53 0.66
CA SER A 287 9.69 19.11 1.09
C SER A 287 10.85 18.41 0.40
N LEU A 288 10.88 17.08 0.46
CA LEU A 288 11.95 16.30 -0.13
C LEU A 288 12.03 16.49 -1.66
N LEU A 289 10.88 16.46 -2.36
CA LEU A 289 10.83 16.71 -3.80
C LEU A 289 11.27 18.14 -4.17
N LYS A 290 10.89 19.15 -3.40
CA LYS A 290 11.37 20.53 -3.62
C LYS A 290 12.89 20.64 -3.47
N LYS A 291 13.48 19.95 -2.50
CA LYS A 291 14.95 19.92 -2.31
C LYS A 291 15.71 19.28 -3.49
N THR A 292 15.05 18.46 -4.31
CA THR A 292 15.66 17.94 -5.56
C THR A 292 15.82 19.00 -6.64
N GLY A 293 15.20 20.19 -6.50
CA GLY A 293 15.17 21.24 -7.50
C GLY A 293 14.13 21.02 -8.61
N ALA A 294 13.22 20.06 -8.45
CA ALA A 294 12.13 19.80 -9.40
C ALA A 294 11.09 20.95 -9.40
N ASP A 295 10.51 21.22 -10.58
CA ASP A 295 9.29 22.03 -10.71
C ASP A 295 8.10 21.20 -10.26
N LEU A 296 7.81 21.26 -8.95
CA LEU A 296 6.82 20.42 -8.28
C LEU A 296 5.40 20.99 -8.41
N GLN A 297 4.52 20.23 -9.01
CA GLN A 297 3.08 20.45 -8.96
C GLN A 297 2.43 19.36 -8.09
N SER A 298 2.05 19.71 -6.87
CA SER A 298 1.23 18.84 -5.99
C SER A 298 -0.24 19.09 -6.27
N ILE A 299 -1.02 18.03 -6.52
CA ILE A 299 -2.44 18.17 -6.83
C ILE A 299 -3.30 17.84 -5.62
N ASP A 300 -4.26 18.71 -5.34
CA ASP A 300 -5.30 18.42 -4.34
C ASP A 300 -6.40 17.55 -4.96
N SER A 301 -6.10 16.29 -5.08
CA SER A 301 -7.03 15.25 -5.52
C SER A 301 -7.49 14.41 -4.33
N GLY A 302 -8.73 13.95 -4.35
CA GLY A 302 -9.24 12.97 -3.38
C GLY A 302 -8.57 11.59 -3.54
N CYS A 303 -9.38 10.53 -3.46
CA CYS A 303 -8.93 9.18 -3.82
C CYS A 303 -8.69 9.07 -5.34
N CYS A 304 -7.77 8.21 -5.76
CA CYS A 304 -7.55 7.89 -7.18
C CYS A 304 -8.72 7.10 -7.82
N GLY A 305 -9.63 6.57 -7.00
CA GLY A 305 -10.76 5.77 -7.42
C GLY A 305 -10.48 4.26 -7.53
N MET A 306 -9.22 3.81 -7.53
CA MET A 306 -8.91 2.38 -7.57
C MET A 306 -9.22 1.69 -6.25
N ALA A 307 -8.77 2.25 -5.13
CA ALA A 307 -9.03 1.79 -3.76
C ALA A 307 -8.90 0.25 -3.62
N GLY A 308 -7.71 -0.28 -3.91
CA GLY A 308 -7.46 -1.72 -3.92
C GLY A 308 -8.36 -2.45 -4.92
N PRO A 309 -9.17 -3.43 -4.47
CA PRO A 309 -10.05 -4.21 -5.35
C PRO A 309 -11.26 -3.45 -5.89
N PHE A 310 -11.67 -2.36 -5.24
CA PHE A 310 -12.90 -1.60 -5.57
C PHE A 310 -12.99 -1.26 -7.07
N GLY A 311 -11.92 -0.69 -7.63
CA GLY A 311 -11.88 -0.31 -9.04
C GLY A 311 -11.82 -1.48 -10.01
N PHE A 312 -11.57 -2.70 -9.54
CA PHE A 312 -11.60 -3.92 -10.34
C PHE A 312 -13.00 -4.56 -10.40
N GLU A 313 -13.88 -4.29 -9.44
CA GLU A 313 -15.22 -4.86 -9.41
C GLU A 313 -16.09 -4.24 -10.53
N LYS A 314 -16.82 -5.09 -11.27
CA LYS A 314 -17.60 -4.70 -12.43
C LYS A 314 -18.64 -3.61 -12.11
N GLU A 315 -19.36 -3.75 -11.01
CA GLU A 315 -20.42 -2.82 -10.60
C GLU A 315 -19.86 -1.49 -10.09
N LYS A 316 -18.61 -1.46 -9.63
CA LYS A 316 -17.96 -0.28 -9.04
C LYS A 316 -17.04 0.46 -10.03
N TYR A 317 -16.78 -0.13 -11.20
CA TYR A 317 -15.87 0.45 -12.19
C TYR A 317 -16.25 1.87 -12.60
N GLY A 318 -17.54 2.11 -12.87
CA GLY A 318 -18.05 3.45 -13.22
C GLY A 318 -17.78 4.48 -12.13
N VAL A 319 -18.02 4.12 -10.87
CA VAL A 319 -17.72 4.98 -9.71
C VAL A 319 -16.22 5.22 -9.58
N SER A 320 -15.41 4.17 -9.75
CA SER A 320 -13.94 4.26 -9.73
C SER A 320 -13.42 5.25 -10.77
N GLN A 321 -13.93 5.20 -12.00
CA GLN A 321 -13.55 6.16 -13.05
C GLN A 321 -14.04 7.58 -12.71
N ALA A 322 -15.27 7.75 -12.31
CA ALA A 322 -15.82 9.05 -11.95
C ALA A 322 -15.03 9.75 -10.83
N VAL A 323 -14.57 9.00 -9.83
CA VAL A 323 -13.71 9.52 -8.76
C VAL A 323 -12.34 9.96 -9.31
N GLY A 324 -11.69 9.14 -10.13
CA GLY A 324 -10.40 9.48 -10.74
C GLY A 324 -10.47 10.67 -11.68
N GLU A 325 -11.57 10.81 -12.42
CA GLU A 325 -11.82 11.89 -13.38
C GLU A 325 -12.08 13.25 -12.74
N ARG A 326 -12.35 13.31 -11.44
CA ARG A 326 -12.57 14.60 -10.76
C ARG A 326 -11.36 15.52 -10.81
N VAL A 327 -10.17 14.99 -10.59
CA VAL A 327 -8.92 15.76 -10.54
C VAL A 327 -7.73 15.00 -11.12
N LEU A 328 -7.49 13.76 -10.65
CA LEU A 328 -6.25 13.02 -10.92
C LEU A 328 -6.03 12.76 -12.41
N LEU A 329 -6.99 12.09 -13.07
CA LEU A 329 -6.80 11.65 -14.44
C LEU A 329 -6.71 12.81 -15.44
N PRO A 330 -7.52 13.88 -15.33
CA PRO A 330 -7.31 15.10 -16.12
C PRO A 330 -5.95 15.77 -15.88
N ALA A 331 -5.50 15.87 -14.63
CA ALA A 331 -4.20 16.45 -14.32
C ALA A 331 -3.05 15.66 -14.97
N VAL A 332 -3.13 14.31 -14.92
CA VAL A 332 -2.13 13.44 -15.57
C VAL A 332 -2.10 13.63 -17.08
N ARG A 333 -3.28 13.70 -17.75
CA ARG A 333 -3.36 13.91 -19.21
C ARG A 333 -2.85 15.27 -19.65
N ASN A 334 -3.07 16.31 -18.84
CA ASN A 334 -2.65 17.67 -19.11
C ASN A 334 -1.17 17.95 -18.76
N THR A 335 -0.52 17.00 -18.09
CA THR A 335 0.89 17.10 -17.72
C THR A 335 1.77 16.76 -18.93
N PRO A 336 2.83 17.53 -19.23
CA PRO A 336 3.75 17.26 -20.34
C PRO A 336 4.28 15.83 -20.34
N GLU A 337 4.51 15.24 -21.52
CA GLU A 337 4.94 13.84 -21.63
C GLU A 337 6.29 13.57 -20.94
N ASN A 338 7.20 14.51 -20.94
CA ASN A 338 8.51 14.42 -20.29
C ASN A 338 8.48 14.68 -18.78
N ALA A 339 7.33 15.06 -18.20
CA ALA A 339 7.21 15.25 -16.77
C ALA A 339 7.11 13.90 -16.05
N LEU A 340 7.73 13.83 -14.87
CA LEU A 340 7.56 12.68 -13.98
C LEU A 340 6.21 12.77 -13.26
N ILE A 341 5.55 11.63 -13.13
CA ILE A 341 4.35 11.49 -12.31
C ILE A 341 4.76 10.66 -11.10
N VAL A 342 4.65 11.23 -9.90
CA VAL A 342 5.04 10.58 -8.65
C VAL A 342 3.80 10.23 -7.85
N SER A 343 3.71 8.97 -7.43
CA SER A 343 2.68 8.50 -6.51
C SER A 343 3.11 7.21 -5.82
N ASP A 344 3.10 7.20 -4.50
CA ASP A 344 3.59 6.07 -3.71
C ASP A 344 2.63 4.87 -3.68
N GLY A 345 1.32 5.11 -3.77
CA GLY A 345 0.34 4.03 -3.71
C GLY A 345 0.32 3.15 -4.96
N PHE A 346 0.43 1.83 -4.79
CA PHE A 346 0.28 0.85 -5.87
C PHE A 346 -1.03 1.04 -6.65
N SER A 347 -2.15 1.16 -5.93
CA SER A 347 -3.48 1.37 -6.54
C SER A 347 -3.55 2.66 -7.36
N CYS A 348 -2.86 3.72 -6.93
CA CYS A 348 -2.82 4.98 -7.66
C CYS A 348 -2.03 4.84 -8.97
N ARG A 349 -0.86 4.18 -8.93
CA ARG A 349 -0.05 3.91 -10.12
C ARG A 349 -0.81 3.06 -11.14
N GLU A 350 -1.52 2.02 -10.68
CA GLU A 350 -2.37 1.20 -11.53
C GLU A 350 -3.55 1.98 -12.13
N GLN A 351 -4.21 2.84 -11.37
CA GLN A 351 -5.29 3.69 -11.89
C GLN A 351 -4.79 4.61 -12.99
N ILE A 352 -3.67 5.29 -12.77
CA ILE A 352 -3.06 6.19 -13.75
C ILE A 352 -2.70 5.41 -15.01
N LEU A 353 -1.98 4.30 -14.87
CA LEU A 353 -1.52 3.49 -16.01
C LEU A 353 -2.70 2.98 -16.84
N GLN A 354 -3.69 2.37 -16.20
CA GLN A 354 -4.80 1.73 -16.90
C GLN A 354 -5.82 2.73 -17.49
N SER A 355 -5.89 3.95 -16.96
CA SER A 355 -6.84 4.97 -17.43
C SER A 355 -6.25 6.00 -18.39
N THR A 356 -4.92 6.20 -18.38
CA THR A 356 -4.26 7.24 -19.19
C THR A 356 -3.13 6.71 -20.07
N GLY A 357 -2.66 5.48 -19.86
CA GLY A 357 -1.46 4.95 -20.49
C GLY A 357 -0.14 5.52 -19.94
N ARG A 358 -0.19 6.55 -19.06
CA ARG A 358 1.00 7.16 -18.44
C ARG A 358 1.49 6.32 -17.27
N ARG A 359 2.79 6.17 -17.14
CA ARG A 359 3.41 5.50 -15.98
C ARG A 359 3.67 6.51 -14.87
N ALA A 360 3.14 6.25 -13.68
CA ALA A 360 3.57 6.91 -12.45
C ALA A 360 4.61 6.05 -11.74
N ILE A 361 5.56 6.68 -11.04
CA ILE A 361 6.62 6.03 -10.29
C ILE A 361 6.52 6.38 -8.80
N HIS A 362 7.10 5.55 -7.95
CA HIS A 362 7.21 5.81 -6.53
C HIS A 362 8.30 6.88 -6.26
N LEU A 363 8.19 7.64 -5.15
CA LEU A 363 9.23 8.58 -4.72
C LEU A 363 10.63 7.96 -4.71
N ALA A 364 10.77 6.72 -4.23
CA ALA A 364 12.06 6.02 -4.22
C ALA A 364 12.66 5.88 -5.63
N GLU A 365 11.84 5.55 -6.62
CA GLU A 365 12.27 5.44 -8.02
C GLU A 365 12.66 6.82 -8.59
N ALA A 366 11.93 7.87 -8.23
CA ALA A 366 12.26 9.24 -8.63
C ALA A 366 13.63 9.67 -8.07
N LEU A 367 13.88 9.42 -6.79
CA LEU A 367 15.17 9.71 -6.16
C LEU A 367 16.30 8.87 -6.78
N GLN A 368 16.07 7.57 -7.03
CA GLN A 368 17.07 6.71 -7.68
C GLN A 368 17.41 7.21 -9.10
N LEU A 369 16.43 7.70 -9.87
CA LEU A 369 16.69 8.30 -11.18
C LEU A 369 17.62 9.51 -11.07
N GLY A 370 17.40 10.37 -10.09
CA GLY A 370 18.29 11.50 -9.83
C GLY A 370 19.72 11.05 -9.46
N MET A 371 19.88 9.98 -8.69
CA MET A 371 21.20 9.41 -8.34
C MET A 371 21.96 8.89 -9.57
N LYS A 372 21.27 8.32 -10.55
CA LYS A 372 21.89 7.78 -11.78
C LYS A 372 22.28 8.84 -12.78
N ASN A 373 21.76 10.04 -12.64
CA ASN A 373 22.02 11.18 -13.55
C ASN A 373 23.11 12.14 -12.99
N GLN A 374 23.67 11.84 -11.84
CA GLN A 374 24.82 12.52 -11.23
C GLN A 374 26.13 11.77 -11.55
#